data_2b0f2a597b706169476ea47084696e12
#
_entry.id   2b0f2a597b706169476ea47084696e12
#
_cell.length_a   1.000
_cell.length_b   1.000
_cell.length_c   1.000
_cell.angle_alpha   90.00
_cell.angle_beta   90.00
_cell.angle_gamma   90.00
#
_symmetry.space_group_name_H-M   'P 1'
#
loop_
_entity.id
_entity.type
_entity.pdbx_description
1 polymer ?
#
loop_
_entity_poly.entity_id
_entity_poly.type
_entity_poly.pdbx_seq_one_letter_code
_entity_poly.pdbx_strand_id
1 'polypeptide(L)'
;ATAKALAFSSGKPLIGVHHIEGHICANFLVKQDLQFPLVCLVVSGGHTNIIKITDHGQYLLLGQTRDDAAGEAYDKIARAIGLPYPGGPQIEKLAREGNPAAIELPRAWMGEDSFDFSFSGLKSAVLNYLNQAKMKGESIVAADVAASFQQAVLDVLVQKTIHAAEQSGVDTILLAGGVAANGTLREQLQQAAAAKGMQVYYPPVQFCTDNAAMIGAAAHYKAIRQIGRASCRERV
;
A
#
# COMPACT_ATOMS: atom_id res chain seq x y z
N ALA A 1 -0.50 -7.87 -25.51
CA ALA A 1 -0.63 -8.52 -26.82
C ALA A 1 -1.24 -9.92 -26.70
N THR A 2 -0.66 -10.84 -25.91
CA THR A 2 -1.05 -12.27 -25.83
C THR A 2 -2.52 -12.49 -25.43
N ALA A 3 -3.02 -11.85 -24.37
CA ALA A 3 -4.40 -12.00 -23.94
C ALA A 3 -5.41 -11.53 -24.99
N LYS A 4 -5.11 -10.43 -25.71
CA LYS A 4 -5.93 -9.94 -26.83
C LYS A 4 -5.96 -10.95 -27.99
N ALA A 5 -4.82 -11.55 -28.35
CA ALA A 5 -4.74 -12.56 -29.39
C ALA A 5 -5.52 -13.82 -29.03
N LEU A 6 -5.42 -14.31 -27.79
CA LEU A 6 -6.17 -15.45 -27.31
C LEU A 6 -7.68 -15.19 -27.30
N ALA A 7 -8.12 -14.02 -26.85
CA ALA A 7 -9.52 -13.65 -26.86
C ALA A 7 -10.07 -13.56 -28.29
N PHE A 8 -9.31 -12.97 -29.21
CA PHE A 8 -9.68 -12.87 -30.63
C PHE A 8 -9.79 -14.25 -31.29
N SER A 9 -8.78 -15.09 -31.14
CA SER A 9 -8.73 -16.43 -31.78
C SER A 9 -9.79 -17.39 -31.23
N SER A 10 -10.18 -17.23 -29.96
CA SER A 10 -11.18 -18.08 -29.29
C SER A 10 -12.60 -17.50 -29.35
N GLY A 11 -12.80 -16.32 -29.93
CA GLY A 11 -14.08 -15.60 -29.93
C GLY A 11 -14.63 -15.27 -28.56
N LYS A 12 -13.73 -15.18 -27.52
CA LYS A 12 -14.12 -14.89 -26.14
C LYS A 12 -13.99 -13.40 -25.84
N PRO A 13 -14.89 -12.82 -25.02
CA PRO A 13 -14.78 -11.44 -24.60
C PRO A 13 -13.54 -11.26 -23.71
N LEU A 14 -12.87 -10.11 -23.84
CA LEU A 14 -11.74 -9.70 -23.00
C LEU A 14 -12.16 -8.56 -22.10
N ILE A 15 -11.94 -8.73 -20.79
CA ILE A 15 -12.19 -7.69 -19.79
C ILE A 15 -10.86 -7.14 -19.33
N GLY A 16 -10.60 -5.85 -19.60
CA GLY A 16 -9.42 -5.14 -19.08
C GLY A 16 -9.64 -4.75 -17.61
N VAL A 17 -8.65 -5.03 -16.77
CA VAL A 17 -8.67 -4.71 -15.33
C VAL A 17 -7.50 -3.80 -15.01
N HIS A 18 -7.73 -2.78 -14.19
CA HIS A 18 -6.67 -1.95 -13.66
C HIS A 18 -5.97 -2.66 -12.49
N HIS A 19 -4.64 -2.63 -12.46
CA HIS A 19 -3.84 -3.36 -11.47
C HIS A 19 -4.20 -2.99 -10.01
N ILE A 20 -4.34 -1.70 -9.74
CA ILE A 20 -4.72 -1.20 -8.40
C ILE A 20 -6.13 -1.67 -8.02
N GLU A 21 -7.07 -1.72 -8.96
CA GLU A 21 -8.39 -2.28 -8.74
C GLU A 21 -8.30 -3.76 -8.35
N GLY A 22 -7.37 -4.51 -8.97
CA GLY A 22 -7.08 -5.89 -8.58
C GLY A 22 -6.70 -5.98 -7.10
N HIS A 23 -5.75 -5.18 -6.63
CA HIS A 23 -5.34 -5.16 -5.23
C HIS A 23 -6.50 -4.82 -4.27
N ILE A 24 -7.33 -3.85 -4.62
CA ILE A 24 -8.54 -3.52 -3.84
C ILE A 24 -9.48 -4.73 -3.78
N CYS A 25 -9.74 -5.34 -4.94
CA CYS A 25 -10.67 -6.46 -5.07
C CYS A 25 -10.19 -7.74 -4.39
N ALA A 26 -8.91 -7.87 -4.05
CA ALA A 26 -8.41 -8.96 -3.23
C ALA A 26 -9.11 -9.04 -1.85
N ASN A 27 -9.57 -7.92 -1.29
CA ASN A 27 -10.35 -7.90 -0.06
C ASN A 27 -11.71 -8.60 -0.21
N PHE A 28 -12.37 -8.44 -1.35
CA PHE A 28 -13.67 -9.05 -1.62
C PHE A 28 -13.60 -10.56 -1.88
N LEU A 29 -12.40 -11.14 -2.06
CA LEU A 29 -12.22 -12.59 -2.10
C LEU A 29 -12.47 -13.25 -0.74
N VAL A 30 -12.25 -12.51 0.35
CA VAL A 30 -12.33 -13.03 1.72
C VAL A 30 -13.49 -12.42 2.52
N LYS A 31 -13.96 -11.23 2.16
CA LYS A 31 -15.05 -10.52 2.80
C LYS A 31 -15.96 -9.95 1.72
N GLN A 32 -17.02 -10.71 1.37
CA GLN A 32 -17.91 -10.36 0.24
C GLN A 32 -19.03 -9.39 0.62
N ASP A 33 -19.36 -9.29 1.90
CA ASP A 33 -20.47 -8.50 2.47
C ASP A 33 -20.06 -7.11 2.95
N LEU A 34 -18.93 -6.58 2.47
CA LEU A 34 -18.48 -5.22 2.79
C LEU A 34 -19.48 -4.19 2.25
N GLN A 35 -19.86 -3.25 3.11
CA GLN A 35 -20.79 -2.19 2.76
C GLN A 35 -20.06 -0.94 2.31
N PHE A 36 -20.55 -0.30 1.25
CA PHE A 36 -20.02 0.97 0.75
C PHE A 36 -20.67 2.16 1.46
N PRO A 37 -20.00 3.32 1.57
CA PRO A 37 -18.66 3.58 1.06
C PRO A 37 -17.53 3.03 1.94
N LEU A 38 -16.34 2.84 1.33
CA LEU A 38 -15.13 2.34 1.98
C LEU A 38 -13.96 3.29 1.70
N VAL A 39 -12.96 3.30 2.58
CA VAL A 39 -11.64 3.88 2.29
C VAL A 39 -10.62 2.75 2.17
N CYS A 40 -9.77 2.77 1.15
CA CYS A 40 -8.72 1.79 0.93
C CYS A 40 -7.35 2.45 0.90
N LEU A 41 -6.45 1.99 1.76
CA LEU A 41 -5.02 2.27 1.66
C LEU A 41 -4.37 1.19 0.78
N VAL A 42 -3.93 1.58 -0.41
CA VAL A 42 -3.20 0.69 -1.33
C VAL A 42 -1.72 1.00 -1.22
N VAL A 43 -0.93 0.06 -0.68
CA VAL A 43 0.52 0.23 -0.46
C VAL A 43 1.29 -0.94 -1.07
N SER A 44 2.12 -0.64 -2.07
CA SER A 44 2.93 -1.63 -2.79
C SER A 44 4.34 -1.08 -3.09
N GLY A 45 5.13 -1.85 -3.84
CA GLY A 45 6.44 -1.38 -4.32
C GLY A 45 6.38 -0.15 -5.21
N GLY A 46 5.30 0.02 -6.00
CA GLY A 46 5.15 1.13 -6.94
C GLY A 46 4.04 2.13 -6.60
N HIS A 47 3.20 1.85 -5.61
CA HIS A 47 2.02 2.67 -5.32
C HIS A 47 1.84 2.88 -3.82
N THR A 48 1.44 4.11 -3.46
CA THR A 48 0.95 4.45 -2.12
C THR A 48 -0.20 5.43 -2.31
N ASN A 49 -1.44 4.91 -2.21
CA ASN A 49 -2.67 5.65 -2.53
C ASN A 49 -3.70 5.49 -1.42
N ILE A 50 -4.45 6.55 -1.14
CA ILE A 50 -5.70 6.50 -0.38
C ILE A 50 -6.85 6.70 -1.37
N ILE A 51 -7.78 5.74 -1.40
CA ILE A 51 -8.87 5.71 -2.37
C ILE A 51 -10.20 5.54 -1.62
N LYS A 52 -11.15 6.43 -1.86
CA LYS A 52 -12.54 6.24 -1.45
C LYS A 52 -13.26 5.41 -2.50
N ILE A 53 -14.00 4.40 -2.04
CA ILE A 53 -14.74 3.47 -2.88
C ILE A 53 -16.22 3.63 -2.56
N THR A 54 -16.99 4.15 -3.49
CA THR A 54 -18.43 4.40 -3.30
C THR A 54 -19.29 3.23 -3.78
N ASP A 55 -18.73 2.39 -4.64
CA ASP A 55 -19.31 1.15 -5.13
C ASP A 55 -18.23 0.37 -5.92
N HIS A 56 -18.47 -0.90 -6.27
CA HIS A 56 -17.57 -1.64 -7.15
C HIS A 56 -17.32 -0.86 -8.44
N GLY A 57 -16.06 -0.66 -8.82
CA GLY A 57 -15.67 0.09 -10.01
C GLY A 57 -15.84 1.61 -9.91
N GLN A 58 -16.21 2.15 -8.75
CA GLN A 58 -16.30 3.59 -8.50
C GLN A 58 -15.27 4.01 -7.45
N TYR A 59 -14.19 4.59 -7.93
CA TYR A 59 -13.02 4.94 -7.15
C TYR A 59 -12.76 6.43 -7.21
N LEU A 60 -12.56 7.06 -6.05
CA LEU A 60 -12.13 8.44 -5.92
C LEU A 60 -10.76 8.45 -5.25
N LEU A 61 -9.73 8.88 -5.96
CA LEU A 61 -8.39 9.06 -5.42
C LEU A 61 -8.41 10.26 -4.48
N LEU A 62 -8.13 10.04 -3.19
CA LEU A 62 -8.03 11.09 -2.18
C LEU A 62 -6.60 11.61 -2.05
N GLY A 63 -5.61 10.71 -2.09
CA GLY A 63 -4.20 11.05 -2.01
C GLY A 63 -3.30 9.96 -2.58
N GLN A 64 -2.10 10.35 -3.00
CA GLN A 64 -1.11 9.45 -3.56
C GLN A 64 0.31 9.90 -3.23
N THR A 65 1.28 9.02 -3.41
CA THR A 65 2.68 9.44 -3.27
C THR A 65 3.07 10.41 -4.40
N ARG A 66 3.85 11.42 -4.03
CA ARG A 66 4.41 12.43 -4.95
C ARG A 66 5.80 12.05 -5.45
N ASP A 67 6.40 11.02 -4.85
CA ASP A 67 7.75 10.56 -5.17
C ASP A 67 7.86 9.03 -4.96
N ASP A 68 8.84 8.55 -4.17
CA ASP A 68 9.00 7.13 -3.88
C ASP A 68 7.72 6.55 -3.24
N ALA A 69 7.28 5.38 -3.69
CA ALA A 69 6.27 4.62 -2.95
C ALA A 69 6.84 4.06 -1.65
N ALA A 70 5.98 3.78 -0.67
CA ALA A 70 6.44 3.25 0.62
C ALA A 70 7.25 1.95 0.45
N GLY A 71 6.76 0.99 -0.36
CA GLY A 71 7.49 -0.26 -0.60
C GLY A 71 8.85 -0.04 -1.29
N GLU A 72 8.93 0.90 -2.23
CA GLU A 72 10.21 1.30 -2.84
C GLU A 72 11.18 1.90 -1.81
N ALA A 73 10.68 2.72 -0.88
CA ALA A 73 11.49 3.27 0.21
C ALA A 73 12.00 2.13 1.12
N TYR A 74 11.17 1.14 1.46
CA TYR A 74 11.61 -0.06 2.19
C TYR A 74 12.74 -0.79 1.47
N ASP A 75 12.63 -1.04 0.18
CA ASP A 75 13.64 -1.75 -0.60
C ASP A 75 14.97 -0.97 -0.66
N LYS A 76 14.90 0.36 -0.81
CA LYS A 76 16.07 1.24 -0.86
C LYS A 76 16.80 1.28 0.48
N ILE A 77 16.07 1.39 1.60
CA ILE A 77 16.68 1.41 2.93
C ILE A 77 17.21 0.03 3.32
N ALA A 78 16.49 -1.05 3.02
CA ALA A 78 16.98 -2.41 3.22
C ALA A 78 18.35 -2.61 2.55
N ARG A 79 18.47 -2.22 1.29
CA ARG A 79 19.75 -2.27 0.56
C ARG A 79 20.84 -1.44 1.22
N ALA A 80 20.51 -0.23 1.71
CA ALA A 80 21.48 0.66 2.35
C ALA A 80 22.06 0.10 3.66
N ILE A 81 21.29 -0.72 4.39
CA ILE A 81 21.75 -1.41 5.60
C ILE A 81 22.16 -2.87 5.38
N GLY A 82 22.33 -3.26 4.10
CA GLY A 82 22.88 -4.59 3.75
C GLY A 82 21.88 -5.74 3.78
N LEU A 83 20.57 -5.48 3.76
CA LEU A 83 19.56 -6.52 3.73
C LEU A 83 19.20 -6.95 2.30
N PRO A 84 18.82 -8.24 2.09
CA PRO A 84 18.45 -8.74 0.78
C PRO A 84 17.06 -8.24 0.33
N TYR A 85 16.81 -8.36 -0.98
CA TYR A 85 15.50 -8.16 -1.58
C TYR A 85 14.59 -9.40 -1.39
N PRO A 86 13.27 -9.23 -1.17
CA PRO A 86 12.53 -7.97 -1.00
C PRO A 86 12.79 -7.32 0.37
N GLY A 87 12.97 -5.99 0.39
CA GLY A 87 13.39 -5.25 1.57
C GLY A 87 12.33 -5.14 2.66
N GLY A 88 11.05 -5.03 2.27
CA GLY A 88 9.94 -4.85 3.23
C GLY A 88 9.92 -5.90 4.35
N PRO A 89 9.83 -7.21 4.04
CA PRO A 89 9.84 -8.27 5.05
C PRO A 89 11.13 -8.31 5.89
N GLN A 90 12.27 -7.95 5.29
CA GLN A 90 13.56 -7.94 6.00
C GLN A 90 13.63 -6.79 7.01
N ILE A 91 13.20 -5.58 6.62
CA ILE A 91 13.08 -4.44 7.51
C ILE A 91 12.13 -4.76 8.66
N GLU A 92 10.94 -5.31 8.36
CA GLU A 92 9.96 -5.67 9.38
C GLU A 92 10.53 -6.66 10.41
N LYS A 93 11.23 -7.69 9.93
CA LYS A 93 11.85 -8.68 10.79
C LYS A 93 12.91 -8.05 11.70
N LEU A 94 13.82 -7.25 11.12
CA LEU A 94 14.92 -6.63 11.85
C LEU A 94 14.42 -5.54 12.82
N ALA A 95 13.39 -4.79 12.45
CA ALA A 95 12.80 -3.74 13.26
C ALA A 95 12.23 -4.25 14.60
N ARG A 96 11.85 -5.53 14.70
CA ARG A 96 11.37 -6.13 15.95
C ARG A 96 12.45 -6.22 17.03
N GLU A 97 13.72 -6.18 16.63
CA GLU A 97 14.88 -6.25 17.52
C GLU A 97 15.42 -4.87 17.88
N GLY A 98 14.92 -3.80 17.23
CA GLY A 98 15.39 -2.43 17.35
C GLY A 98 14.45 -1.54 18.16
N ASN A 99 14.99 -0.35 18.51
CA ASN A 99 14.22 0.70 19.17
C ASN A 99 13.68 1.69 18.12
N PRO A 100 12.35 1.83 17.95
CA PRO A 100 11.76 2.76 16.98
C PRO A 100 11.97 4.26 17.31
N ALA A 101 12.39 4.58 18.53
CA ALA A 101 12.72 5.94 18.97
C ALA A 101 14.23 6.24 18.98
N ALA A 102 15.08 5.30 18.52
CA ALA A 102 16.54 5.48 18.57
C ALA A 102 17.04 6.60 17.64
N ILE A 103 16.36 6.82 16.52
CA ILE A 103 16.74 7.80 15.51
C ILE A 103 15.54 8.68 15.20
N GLU A 104 15.68 9.98 15.42
CA GLU A 104 14.66 10.96 15.04
C GLU A 104 14.66 11.16 13.53
N LEU A 105 13.65 10.63 12.85
CA LEU A 105 13.47 10.69 11.41
C LEU A 105 12.26 11.57 11.04
N PRO A 106 12.30 12.28 9.92
CA PRO A 106 11.19 13.15 9.51
C PRO A 106 9.94 12.36 9.12
N ARG A 107 8.76 12.96 9.32
CA ARG A 107 7.46 12.54 8.82
C ARG A 107 6.95 13.59 7.84
N ALA A 108 6.73 13.21 6.59
CA ALA A 108 6.27 14.13 5.56
C ALA A 108 4.73 14.27 5.56
N TRP A 109 4.23 15.22 6.32
CA TRP A 109 2.77 15.43 6.43
C TRP A 109 2.14 16.13 5.21
N MET A 110 2.91 16.83 4.38
CA MET A 110 2.47 17.48 3.13
C MET A 110 1.35 18.52 3.29
N GLY A 111 1.21 19.11 4.48
CA GLY A 111 0.12 20.03 4.85
C GLY A 111 -1.01 19.34 5.61
N GLU A 112 -1.81 20.13 6.35
CA GLU A 112 -2.83 19.60 7.28
C GLU A 112 -3.97 18.87 6.57
N ASP A 113 -4.38 19.35 5.39
CA ASP A 113 -5.50 18.78 4.62
C ASP A 113 -5.05 17.84 3.48
N SER A 114 -3.75 17.54 3.37
CA SER A 114 -3.23 16.74 2.28
C SER A 114 -3.18 15.26 2.63
N PHE A 115 -3.84 14.43 1.84
CA PHE A 115 -3.70 12.97 1.90
C PHE A 115 -2.53 12.42 1.08
N ASP A 116 -1.78 13.28 0.39
CA ASP A 116 -0.63 12.85 -0.38
C ASP A 116 0.54 12.42 0.51
N PHE A 117 1.37 11.55 -0.02
CA PHE A 117 2.55 11.00 0.63
C PHE A 117 3.84 11.49 -0.03
N SER A 118 4.92 11.45 0.71
CA SER A 118 6.29 11.60 0.22
C SER A 118 7.22 10.78 1.12
N PHE A 119 8.08 9.97 0.52
CA PHE A 119 9.06 9.16 1.25
C PHE A 119 10.51 9.44 0.83
N SER A 120 10.73 10.26 -0.21
CA SER A 120 12.08 10.61 -0.66
C SER A 120 12.87 11.38 0.39
N GLY A 121 12.23 12.29 1.13
CA GLY A 121 12.84 13.02 2.23
C GLY A 121 13.24 12.10 3.39
N LEU A 122 12.38 11.18 3.77
CA LEU A 122 12.67 10.17 4.81
C LEU A 122 13.85 9.28 4.39
N LYS A 123 13.84 8.79 3.14
CA LYS A 123 14.96 8.01 2.59
C LYS A 123 16.28 8.81 2.67
N SER A 124 16.27 10.06 2.24
CA SER A 124 17.46 10.91 2.28
C SER A 124 17.96 11.14 3.70
N ALA A 125 17.06 11.31 4.66
CA ALA A 125 17.42 11.45 6.07
C ALA A 125 18.14 10.21 6.61
N VAL A 126 17.62 9.00 6.32
CA VAL A 126 18.27 7.75 6.73
C VAL A 126 19.64 7.60 6.07
N LEU A 127 19.76 7.85 4.76
CA LEU A 127 21.05 7.75 4.06
C LEU A 127 22.08 8.76 4.60
N ASN A 128 21.66 9.97 4.92
CA ASN A 128 22.51 10.98 5.54
C ASN A 128 22.97 10.54 6.94
N TYR A 129 22.08 9.98 7.77
CA TYR A 129 22.44 9.42 9.07
C TYR A 129 23.51 8.33 8.94
N LEU A 130 23.31 7.36 8.03
CA LEU A 130 24.27 6.28 7.77
C LEU A 130 25.63 6.82 7.32
N ASN A 131 25.64 7.78 6.42
CA ASN A 131 26.87 8.41 5.92
C ASN A 131 27.60 9.19 7.01
N GLN A 132 26.90 9.96 7.84
CA GLN A 132 27.50 10.70 8.94
C GLN A 132 28.14 9.78 9.98
N ALA A 133 27.44 8.71 10.37
CA ALA A 133 28.00 7.73 11.30
C ALA A 133 29.26 7.07 10.73
N LYS A 134 29.24 6.69 9.44
CA LYS A 134 30.42 6.14 8.74
C LYS A 134 31.60 7.12 8.74
N MET A 135 31.36 8.41 8.47
CA MET A 135 32.41 9.43 8.47
C MET A 135 33.02 9.66 9.84
N LYS A 136 32.21 9.52 10.90
CA LYS A 136 32.67 9.66 12.29
C LYS A 136 33.28 8.38 12.87
N GLY A 137 33.20 7.27 12.16
CA GLY A 137 33.62 5.94 12.65
C GLY A 137 32.71 5.38 13.75
N GLU A 138 31.48 5.86 13.84
CA GLU A 138 30.48 5.40 14.80
C GLU A 138 29.88 4.08 14.35
N SER A 139 29.64 3.16 15.28
CA SER A 139 28.93 1.92 14.99
C SER A 139 27.44 2.17 14.89
N ILE A 140 26.80 1.57 13.89
CA ILE A 140 25.35 1.68 13.66
C ILE A 140 24.68 0.37 14.08
N VAL A 141 23.60 0.48 14.86
CA VAL A 141 22.72 -0.64 15.15
C VAL A 141 21.68 -0.72 14.04
N ALA A 142 21.84 -1.66 13.10
CA ALA A 142 20.96 -1.79 11.93
C ALA A 142 19.49 -2.05 12.32
N ALA A 143 19.24 -2.71 13.44
CA ALA A 143 17.89 -2.95 13.97
C ALA A 143 17.21 -1.62 14.36
N ASP A 144 17.95 -0.69 14.97
CA ASP A 144 17.42 0.63 15.35
C ASP A 144 17.10 1.49 14.11
N VAL A 145 17.95 1.42 13.09
CA VAL A 145 17.67 2.06 11.79
C VAL A 145 16.40 1.50 11.17
N ALA A 146 16.27 0.18 11.13
CA ALA A 146 15.09 -0.49 10.58
C ALA A 146 13.82 -0.14 11.37
N ALA A 147 13.88 -0.14 12.70
CA ALA A 147 12.75 0.16 13.58
C ALA A 147 12.32 1.62 13.46
N SER A 148 13.27 2.58 13.54
CA SER A 148 12.98 4.01 13.42
C SER A 148 12.46 4.38 12.04
N PHE A 149 13.03 3.81 10.97
CA PHE A 149 12.54 4.00 9.60
C PHE A 149 11.12 3.45 9.43
N GLN A 150 10.89 2.18 9.82
CA GLN A 150 9.56 1.57 9.74
C GLN A 150 8.53 2.42 10.47
N GLN A 151 8.81 2.83 11.72
CA GLN A 151 7.88 3.63 12.50
C GLN A 151 7.56 4.96 11.80
N ALA A 152 8.57 5.63 11.22
CA ALA A 152 8.35 6.88 10.50
C ALA A 152 7.43 6.71 9.27
N VAL A 153 7.52 5.59 8.55
CA VAL A 153 6.62 5.25 7.44
C VAL A 153 5.21 4.98 7.98
N LEU A 154 5.11 4.13 9.02
CA LEU A 154 3.82 3.69 9.55
C LEU A 154 3.03 4.84 10.17
N ASP A 155 3.67 5.76 10.88
CA ASP A 155 3.02 6.95 11.45
C ASP A 155 2.25 7.73 10.37
N VAL A 156 2.89 7.97 9.22
CA VAL A 156 2.28 8.72 8.13
C VAL A 156 1.17 7.93 7.44
N LEU A 157 1.40 6.62 7.16
CA LEU A 157 0.40 5.77 6.52
C LEU A 157 -0.86 5.65 7.37
N VAL A 158 -0.70 5.35 8.66
CA VAL A 158 -1.82 5.14 9.58
C VAL A 158 -2.61 6.42 9.78
N GLN A 159 -1.94 7.52 10.18
CA GLN A 159 -2.65 8.76 10.51
C GLN A 159 -3.39 9.34 9.31
N LYS A 160 -2.77 9.37 8.12
CA LYS A 160 -3.45 9.86 6.91
C LYS A 160 -4.62 8.98 6.49
N THR A 161 -4.52 7.66 6.67
CA THR A 161 -5.62 6.74 6.34
C THR A 161 -6.80 6.95 7.28
N ILE A 162 -6.56 7.06 8.59
CA ILE A 162 -7.60 7.33 9.58
C ILE A 162 -8.25 8.70 9.30
N HIS A 163 -7.44 9.74 9.07
CA HIS A 163 -7.96 11.08 8.77
C HIS A 163 -8.79 11.11 7.49
N ALA A 164 -8.38 10.40 6.44
CA ALA A 164 -9.15 10.27 5.21
C ALA A 164 -10.48 9.55 5.41
N ALA A 165 -10.53 8.52 6.27
CA ALA A 165 -11.76 7.84 6.63
C ALA A 165 -12.71 8.76 7.43
N GLU A 166 -12.19 9.48 8.43
CA GLU A 166 -12.97 10.48 9.22
C GLU A 166 -13.56 11.57 8.31
N GLN A 167 -12.74 12.21 7.47
CA GLN A 167 -13.23 13.25 6.56
C GLN A 167 -14.22 12.73 5.51
N SER A 168 -14.09 11.45 5.14
CA SER A 168 -15.02 10.82 4.20
C SER A 168 -16.32 10.35 4.83
N GLY A 169 -16.45 10.39 6.16
CA GLY A 169 -17.59 9.83 6.90
C GLY A 169 -17.70 8.31 6.73
N VAL A 170 -16.56 7.61 6.69
CA VAL A 170 -16.49 6.17 6.44
C VAL A 170 -15.91 5.48 7.66
N ASP A 171 -16.55 4.40 8.10
CA ASP A 171 -16.16 3.59 9.26
C ASP A 171 -15.44 2.28 8.89
N THR A 172 -15.28 2.01 7.60
CA THR A 172 -14.65 0.78 7.11
C THR A 172 -13.45 1.08 6.24
N ILE A 173 -12.29 0.58 6.66
CA ILE A 173 -11.00 0.77 5.99
C ILE A 173 -10.53 -0.57 5.41
N LEU A 174 -10.09 -0.55 4.17
CA LEU A 174 -9.41 -1.65 3.52
C LEU A 174 -7.91 -1.37 3.43
N LEU A 175 -7.11 -2.42 3.60
CA LEU A 175 -5.67 -2.39 3.33
C LEU A 175 -5.36 -3.33 2.18
N ALA A 176 -4.58 -2.89 1.19
CA ALA A 176 -4.28 -3.65 -0.02
C ALA A 176 -2.86 -3.39 -0.53
N GLY A 177 -2.35 -4.29 -1.38
CA GLY A 177 -1.00 -4.23 -1.94
C GLY A 177 0.03 -5.00 -1.12
N GLY A 178 1.25 -5.15 -1.66
CA GLY A 178 2.29 -6.00 -1.06
C GLY A 178 2.72 -5.59 0.36
N VAL A 179 2.77 -4.28 0.65
CA VAL A 179 3.09 -3.76 2.00
C VAL A 179 1.96 -4.02 3.00
N ALA A 180 0.74 -4.31 2.53
CA ALA A 180 -0.36 -4.77 3.37
C ALA A 180 -0.06 -6.10 4.10
N ALA A 181 0.98 -6.83 3.71
CA ALA A 181 1.46 -8.00 4.41
C ALA A 181 2.24 -7.67 5.71
N ASN A 182 2.69 -6.42 5.87
CA ASN A 182 3.42 -5.98 7.06
C ASN A 182 2.52 -6.06 8.31
N GLY A 183 2.91 -6.90 9.27
CA GLY A 183 2.11 -7.17 10.48
C GLY A 183 2.01 -5.94 11.39
N THR A 184 3.10 -5.16 11.51
CA THR A 184 3.12 -3.94 12.33
C THR A 184 2.17 -2.87 11.76
N LEU A 185 2.12 -2.73 10.42
CA LEU A 185 1.14 -1.84 9.77
C LEU A 185 -0.29 -2.25 10.08
N ARG A 186 -0.60 -3.55 9.95
CA ARG A 186 -1.94 -4.08 10.25
C ARG A 186 -2.34 -3.80 11.68
N GLU A 187 -1.45 -4.10 12.62
CA GLU A 187 -1.69 -3.91 14.04
C GLU A 187 -1.92 -2.44 14.39
N GLN A 188 -1.03 -1.54 13.96
CA GLN A 188 -1.15 -0.12 14.25
C GLN A 188 -2.39 0.49 13.59
N LEU A 189 -2.71 0.12 12.35
CA LEU A 189 -3.91 0.61 11.67
C LEU A 189 -5.19 0.11 12.35
N GLN A 190 -5.23 -1.16 12.78
CA GLN A 190 -6.36 -1.71 13.54
C GLN A 190 -6.55 -1.00 14.88
N GLN A 191 -5.47 -0.77 15.63
CA GLN A 191 -5.54 -0.06 16.92
C GLN A 191 -6.04 1.37 16.75
N ALA A 192 -5.50 2.11 15.77
CA ALA A 192 -5.92 3.48 15.49
C ALA A 192 -7.37 3.56 15.01
N ALA A 193 -7.81 2.63 14.15
CA ALA A 193 -9.17 2.54 13.67
C ALA A 193 -10.15 2.19 14.79
N ALA A 194 -9.82 1.22 15.63
CA ALA A 194 -10.66 0.81 16.77
C ALA A 194 -10.87 1.96 17.76
N ALA A 195 -9.86 2.80 18.01
CA ALA A 195 -9.99 3.98 18.85
C ALA A 195 -11.00 5.03 18.32
N LYS A 196 -11.34 4.93 17.03
CA LYS A 196 -12.32 5.79 16.32
C LYS A 196 -13.64 5.06 16.00
N GLY A 197 -13.81 3.83 16.47
CA GLY A 197 -14.99 3.00 16.17
C GLY A 197 -15.01 2.47 14.73
N MET A 198 -13.89 2.51 14.01
CA MET A 198 -13.75 2.03 12.64
C MET A 198 -13.26 0.58 12.59
N GLN A 199 -13.52 -0.09 11.46
CA GLN A 199 -13.09 -1.47 11.20
C GLN A 199 -12.05 -1.50 10.09
N VAL A 200 -11.07 -2.40 10.20
CA VAL A 200 -10.04 -2.60 9.19
C VAL A 200 -10.10 -4.03 8.65
N TYR A 201 -10.15 -4.16 7.33
CA TYR A 201 -10.08 -5.43 6.63
C TYR A 201 -8.88 -5.46 5.70
N TYR A 202 -8.26 -6.63 5.58
CA TYR A 202 -7.13 -6.89 4.70
C TYR A 202 -7.13 -8.35 4.25
N PRO A 203 -6.61 -8.65 3.05
CA PRO A 203 -6.55 -10.03 2.57
C PRO A 203 -5.44 -10.81 3.30
N PRO A 204 -5.52 -12.14 3.31
CA PRO A 204 -4.40 -13.00 3.70
C PRO A 204 -3.14 -12.67 2.90
N VAL A 205 -1.97 -12.92 3.49
CA VAL A 205 -0.66 -12.57 2.91
C VAL A 205 -0.51 -13.03 1.46
N GLN A 206 -1.01 -14.22 1.14
CA GLN A 206 -0.97 -14.79 -0.22
C GLN A 206 -1.71 -13.97 -1.28
N PHE A 207 -2.65 -13.10 -0.89
CA PHE A 207 -3.39 -12.22 -1.80
C PHE A 207 -2.95 -10.76 -1.72
N CYS A 208 -1.97 -10.42 -0.87
CA CYS A 208 -1.42 -9.06 -0.80
C CYS A 208 -0.51 -8.73 -1.99
N THR A 209 0.26 -9.70 -2.45
CA THR A 209 1.13 -9.56 -3.63
C THR A 209 0.38 -9.87 -4.92
N ASP A 210 1.00 -9.60 -6.07
CA ASP A 210 0.42 -9.85 -7.39
C ASP A 210 0.00 -11.31 -7.55
N ASN A 211 -1.26 -11.52 -7.92
CA ASN A 211 -1.83 -12.84 -8.13
C ASN A 211 -3.00 -12.79 -9.12
N ALA A 212 -3.30 -13.93 -9.74
CA ALA A 212 -4.37 -14.02 -10.72
C ALA A 212 -5.77 -13.88 -10.10
N ALA A 213 -5.96 -14.30 -8.84
CA ALA A 213 -7.26 -14.26 -8.18
C ALA A 213 -7.76 -12.82 -7.98
N MET A 214 -6.86 -11.87 -7.64
CA MET A 214 -7.22 -10.46 -7.50
C MET A 214 -7.71 -9.86 -8.82
N ILE A 215 -7.08 -10.24 -9.95
CA ILE A 215 -7.50 -9.79 -11.29
C ILE A 215 -8.83 -10.43 -11.68
N GLY A 216 -9.02 -11.72 -11.36
CA GLY A 216 -10.28 -12.42 -11.57
C GLY A 216 -11.44 -11.78 -10.78
N ALA A 217 -11.22 -11.41 -9.51
CA ALA A 217 -12.21 -10.72 -8.69
C ALA A 217 -12.62 -9.38 -9.29
N ALA A 218 -11.65 -8.54 -9.67
CA ALA A 218 -11.94 -7.25 -10.30
C ALA A 218 -12.66 -7.42 -11.64
N ALA A 219 -12.27 -8.41 -12.45
CA ALA A 219 -12.95 -8.72 -13.70
C ALA A 219 -14.41 -9.19 -13.47
N HIS A 220 -14.66 -9.98 -12.42
CA HIS A 220 -15.99 -10.43 -12.05
C HIS A 220 -16.94 -9.27 -11.75
N TYR A 221 -16.55 -8.36 -10.85
CA TYR A 221 -17.36 -7.20 -10.53
C TYR A 221 -17.59 -6.28 -11.74
N LYS A 222 -16.56 -6.12 -12.59
CA LYS A 222 -16.67 -5.35 -13.83
C LYS A 222 -17.64 -6.01 -14.82
N ALA A 223 -17.60 -7.33 -14.95
CA ALA A 223 -18.50 -8.09 -15.84
C ALA A 223 -19.97 -8.00 -15.40
N ILE A 224 -20.25 -8.15 -14.10
CA ILE A 224 -21.60 -8.08 -13.55
C ILE A 224 -22.22 -6.70 -13.83
N ARG A 225 -21.44 -5.64 -13.72
CA ARG A 225 -21.90 -4.26 -13.95
C ARG A 225 -22.03 -3.88 -15.42
N GLN A 226 -21.65 -4.77 -16.35
CA GLN A 226 -21.58 -4.49 -17.80
C GLN A 226 -20.70 -3.27 -18.15
N ILE A 227 -19.85 -2.82 -17.22
CA ILE A 227 -18.93 -1.73 -17.46
C ILE A 227 -17.73 -2.26 -18.25
N GLY A 228 -17.78 -2.00 -19.57
CA GLY A 228 -16.64 -2.21 -20.45
C GLY A 228 -16.36 -3.67 -20.79
N ARG A 229 -17.27 -4.33 -21.50
CA ARG A 229 -16.86 -5.36 -22.44
C ARG A 229 -15.97 -4.66 -23.47
N ALA A 230 -14.66 -4.75 -23.28
CA ALA A 230 -13.73 -4.37 -24.34
C ALA A 230 -14.04 -5.30 -25.52
N SER A 231 -14.82 -4.82 -26.48
CA SER A 231 -14.94 -5.53 -27.73
C SER A 231 -13.56 -5.52 -28.36
N CYS A 232 -13.21 -6.59 -29.09
CA CYS A 232 -11.95 -6.62 -29.88
C CYS A 232 -11.84 -5.48 -30.91
N ARG A 233 -12.81 -4.58 -30.96
CA ARG A 233 -12.89 -3.41 -31.87
C ARG A 233 -12.42 -2.10 -31.26
N GLU A 234 -12.12 -2.02 -29.96
CA GLU A 234 -11.47 -0.82 -29.44
C GLU A 234 -10.05 -0.75 -30.00
N ARG A 235 -9.88 0.11 -30.99
CA ARG A 235 -8.58 0.45 -31.58
C ARG A 235 -7.70 1.06 -30.51
N VAL A 236 -6.45 0.62 -30.54
CA VAL A 236 -5.29 1.20 -29.88
C VAL A 236 -5.13 2.66 -30.24
#